data_184b48ce58a2d8d38887b1e2371d22ea
#
_entry.id   184b48ce58a2d8d38887b1e2371d22ea
#
_cell.length_a   1.000
_cell.length_b   1.000
_cell.length_c   1.000
_cell.angle_alpha   90.00
_cell.angle_beta   90.00
_cell.angle_gamma   90.00
#
_symmetry.space_group_name_H-M   'P 1'
#
loop_
_entity.id
_entity.type
_entity.pdbx_description
1 polymer ?
#
loop_
_entity_poly.entity_id
_entity_poly.type
_entity_poly.pdbx_seq_one_letter_code
_entity_poly.pdbx_strand_id
1 'polypeptide(L)'
;MAMPRKSVAIIAAMPRELAPLLRGVPGQLADSVEFFELENAVVAVGGIGRIAAWSAAEAAVKRYQPSTLISAGIAGALTASLKVGDVVRGSEVVDADSGARFTASGGESVMVTVSSVSGPEDKRLLADRYKADVVDMECAVVGAVAREHGIAFLAVKAISDEFDFEMPPMAGFVNGNGKFETARFAAYIAVRPKWWSTLRQLAANSRKASMNLSHALEHLIYEYANTTQEEKIPRA
;
A
#
# COMPACT_ATOMS: atom_id res chain seq x y z
N MET A 1 26.50 -6.55 -15.46
CA MET A 1 26.51 -6.65 -14.01
C MET A 1 25.20 -7.34 -13.61
N ALA A 2 25.24 -8.47 -12.89
CA ALA A 2 24.00 -9.14 -12.46
C ALA A 2 23.26 -8.24 -11.49
N MET A 3 21.95 -8.03 -11.73
CA MET A 3 21.08 -7.25 -10.83
C MET A 3 21.00 -7.95 -9.46
N PRO A 4 20.99 -7.21 -8.34
CA PRO A 4 20.84 -7.82 -7.02
C PRO A 4 19.44 -8.44 -6.90
N ARG A 5 19.37 -9.74 -6.66
CA ARG A 5 18.11 -10.41 -6.35
C ARG A 5 17.64 -10.01 -4.97
N LYS A 6 16.38 -9.59 -4.85
CA LYS A 6 15.72 -9.35 -3.56
C LYS A 6 14.54 -10.30 -3.45
N SER A 7 14.47 -11.07 -2.36
CA SER A 7 13.37 -12.03 -2.18
C SER A 7 12.00 -11.35 -2.04
N VAL A 8 11.96 -10.14 -1.50
CA VAL A 8 10.74 -9.37 -1.27
C VAL A 8 10.80 -8.04 -2.00
N ALA A 9 9.73 -7.71 -2.74
CA ALA A 9 9.49 -6.36 -3.23
C ALA A 9 8.20 -5.81 -2.61
N ILE A 10 8.31 -4.64 -1.99
CA ILE A 10 7.22 -3.90 -1.35
C ILE A 10 6.78 -2.79 -2.30
N ILE A 11 5.53 -2.77 -2.67
CA ILE A 11 4.93 -1.76 -3.56
C ILE A 11 4.12 -0.80 -2.72
N ALA A 12 4.45 0.49 -2.79
CA ALA A 12 3.78 1.56 -2.06
C ALA A 12 3.45 2.74 -2.97
N ALA A 13 2.43 3.52 -2.60
CA ALA A 13 2.05 4.70 -3.36
C ALA A 13 2.98 5.89 -3.08
N MET A 14 3.34 6.12 -1.83
CA MET A 14 4.12 7.30 -1.43
C MET A 14 5.19 6.96 -0.41
N PRO A 15 6.41 7.57 -0.50
CA PRO A 15 7.49 7.30 0.47
C PRO A 15 7.08 7.60 1.92
N ARG A 16 6.21 8.60 2.12
CA ARG A 16 5.73 9.00 3.46
C ARG A 16 4.91 7.93 4.18
N GLU A 17 4.32 6.98 3.45
CA GLU A 17 3.58 5.86 4.04
C GLU A 17 4.49 4.88 4.76
N LEU A 18 5.76 4.84 4.36
CA LEU A 18 6.79 3.97 4.91
C LEU A 18 7.98 4.78 5.46
N ALA A 19 7.76 6.05 5.82
CA ALA A 19 8.84 6.95 6.21
C ALA A 19 9.75 6.43 7.36
N PRO A 20 9.25 5.74 8.40
CA PRO A 20 10.12 5.13 9.41
C PRO A 20 11.04 4.04 8.83
N LEU A 21 10.50 3.14 7.99
CA LEU A 21 11.24 2.05 7.35
C LEU A 21 12.31 2.58 6.36
N LEU A 22 12.02 3.70 5.69
CA LEU A 22 12.89 4.29 4.67
C LEU A 22 13.90 5.30 5.23
N ARG A 23 13.94 5.49 6.56
CA ARG A 23 14.82 6.49 7.18
C ARG A 23 16.30 6.20 6.92
N GLY A 24 16.97 7.13 6.24
CA GLY A 24 18.39 7.01 5.91
C GLY A 24 18.69 6.12 4.70
N VAL A 25 17.67 5.56 4.06
CA VAL A 25 17.83 4.78 2.83
C VAL A 25 17.72 5.71 1.63
N PRO A 26 18.74 5.81 0.75
CA PRO A 26 18.69 6.66 -0.43
C PRO A 26 17.72 6.10 -1.47
N GLY A 27 16.83 6.95 -1.98
CA GLY A 27 15.97 6.62 -3.12
C GLY A 27 16.71 6.74 -4.45
N GLN A 28 16.45 5.83 -5.36
CA GLN A 28 16.97 5.83 -6.74
C GLN A 28 15.79 5.87 -7.71
N LEU A 29 15.69 6.93 -8.48
CA LEU A 29 14.64 7.06 -9.50
C LEU A 29 15.06 6.32 -10.78
N ALA A 30 14.22 5.40 -11.23
CA ALA A 30 14.35 4.70 -12.50
C ALA A 30 12.96 4.44 -13.10
N ASP A 31 12.75 4.70 -14.39
CA ASP A 31 11.51 4.49 -15.11
C ASP A 31 10.26 5.08 -14.41
N SER A 32 10.40 6.27 -13.82
CA SER A 32 9.37 6.96 -13.03
C SER A 32 8.98 6.29 -11.71
N VAL A 33 9.69 5.25 -11.29
CA VAL A 33 9.55 4.55 -10.02
C VAL A 33 10.74 4.88 -9.12
N GLU A 34 10.49 5.21 -7.86
CA GLU A 34 11.55 5.44 -6.88
C GLU A 34 11.78 4.15 -6.09
N PHE A 35 13.02 3.66 -6.13
CA PHE A 35 13.44 2.43 -5.46
C PHE A 35 14.27 2.72 -4.24
N PHE A 36 13.98 2.03 -3.14
CA PHE A 36 14.74 2.06 -1.90
C PHE A 36 15.22 0.64 -1.61
N GLU A 37 16.53 0.42 -1.72
CA GLU A 37 17.11 -0.90 -1.49
C GLU A 37 17.42 -1.11 -0.01
N LEU A 38 16.72 -2.05 0.61
CA LEU A 38 16.99 -2.57 1.94
C LEU A 38 17.87 -3.81 1.82
N GLU A 39 18.38 -4.32 2.95
CA GLU A 39 19.27 -5.49 2.94
C GLU A 39 18.62 -6.70 2.22
N ASN A 40 17.40 -7.07 2.61
CA ASN A 40 16.70 -8.27 2.12
C ASN A 40 15.45 -7.97 1.28
N ALA A 41 15.12 -6.71 1.09
CA ALA A 41 13.94 -6.27 0.35
C ALA A 41 14.23 -5.06 -0.54
N VAL A 42 13.31 -4.75 -1.43
CA VAL A 42 13.26 -3.47 -2.13
C VAL A 42 11.89 -2.86 -1.94
N VAL A 43 11.83 -1.55 -1.74
CA VAL A 43 10.58 -0.79 -1.78
C VAL A 43 10.53 -0.05 -3.11
N ALA A 44 9.46 -0.23 -3.87
CA ALA A 44 9.18 0.46 -5.12
C ALA A 44 7.98 1.40 -4.93
N VAL A 45 8.21 2.69 -5.15
CA VAL A 45 7.20 3.74 -5.00
C VAL A 45 6.84 4.31 -6.36
N GLY A 46 5.60 4.10 -6.80
CA GLY A 46 5.15 4.49 -8.13
C GLY A 46 4.27 5.74 -8.18
N GLY A 47 3.59 6.06 -7.08
CA GLY A 47 2.53 7.06 -7.03
C GLY A 47 1.18 6.45 -6.65
N ILE A 48 0.16 7.32 -6.54
CA ILE A 48 -1.20 6.93 -6.16
C ILE A 48 -1.95 6.37 -7.37
N GLY A 49 -2.70 5.28 -7.14
CA GLY A 49 -3.65 4.71 -8.08
C GLY A 49 -3.08 3.60 -8.97
N ARG A 50 -3.98 3.01 -9.72
CA ARG A 50 -3.81 1.73 -10.43
C ARG A 50 -2.62 1.70 -11.40
N ILE A 51 -2.48 2.71 -12.27
CA ILE A 51 -1.42 2.75 -13.29
C ILE A 51 -0.05 2.87 -12.64
N ALA A 52 0.06 3.71 -11.62
CA ALA A 52 1.31 3.92 -10.89
C ALA A 52 1.74 2.65 -10.12
N ALA A 53 0.79 1.98 -9.46
CA ALA A 53 1.04 0.72 -8.75
C ALA A 53 1.44 -0.41 -9.71
N TRP A 54 0.77 -0.52 -10.88
CA TRP A 54 1.15 -1.46 -11.93
C TRP A 54 2.60 -1.24 -12.37
N SER A 55 2.93 0.00 -12.74
CA SER A 55 4.28 0.35 -13.20
C SER A 55 5.35 0.05 -12.15
N ALA A 56 5.07 0.32 -10.86
CA ALA A 56 5.99 0.04 -9.77
C ALA A 56 6.20 -1.47 -9.57
N ALA A 57 5.11 -2.25 -9.59
CA ALA A 57 5.17 -3.70 -9.44
C ALA A 57 5.94 -4.36 -10.60
N GLU A 58 5.61 -4.01 -11.85
CA GLU A 58 6.32 -4.52 -13.04
C GLU A 58 7.81 -4.15 -13.04
N ALA A 59 8.13 -2.90 -12.71
CA ALA A 59 9.52 -2.46 -12.64
C ALA A 59 10.30 -3.19 -11.54
N ALA A 60 9.67 -3.46 -10.39
CA ALA A 60 10.27 -4.23 -9.30
C ALA A 60 10.50 -5.68 -9.71
N VAL A 61 9.52 -6.33 -10.35
CA VAL A 61 9.64 -7.71 -10.85
C VAL A 61 10.78 -7.82 -11.87
N LYS A 62 10.78 -6.94 -12.87
CA LYS A 62 11.80 -6.93 -13.92
C LYS A 62 13.21 -6.70 -13.36
N ARG A 63 13.35 -5.80 -12.40
CA ARG A 63 14.65 -5.37 -11.88
C ARG A 63 15.23 -6.31 -10.83
N TYR A 64 14.40 -6.83 -9.91
CA TYR A 64 14.86 -7.55 -8.73
C TYR A 64 14.47 -9.02 -8.70
N GLN A 65 13.55 -9.46 -9.55
CA GLN A 65 13.05 -10.84 -9.64
C GLN A 65 12.65 -11.40 -8.25
N PRO A 66 11.74 -10.71 -7.52
CA PRO A 66 11.34 -11.14 -6.19
C PRO A 66 10.54 -12.43 -6.25
N SER A 67 10.58 -13.22 -5.17
CA SER A 67 9.68 -14.36 -4.98
C SER A 67 8.35 -13.94 -4.32
N THR A 68 8.31 -12.75 -3.73
CA THR A 68 7.13 -12.22 -3.03
C THR A 68 6.92 -10.75 -3.35
N LEU A 69 5.69 -10.39 -3.74
CA LEU A 69 5.22 -9.01 -3.81
C LEU A 69 4.33 -8.68 -2.61
N ILE A 70 4.61 -7.55 -1.96
CA ILE A 70 3.79 -7.02 -0.86
C ILE A 70 3.17 -5.70 -1.32
N SER A 71 1.84 -5.62 -1.39
CA SER A 71 1.16 -4.33 -1.47
C SER A 71 1.10 -3.72 -0.08
N ALA A 72 1.84 -2.66 0.16
CA ALA A 72 1.90 -1.98 1.45
C ALA A 72 1.45 -0.52 1.32
N GLY A 73 0.78 0.00 2.33
CA GLY A 73 0.33 1.40 2.36
C GLY A 73 -0.71 1.65 3.44
N ILE A 74 -1.22 2.87 3.47
CA ILE A 74 -2.34 3.23 4.35
C ILE A 74 -3.67 2.98 3.64
N ALA A 75 -4.74 2.73 4.42
CA ALA A 75 -6.05 2.37 3.90
C ALA A 75 -7.17 2.85 4.83
N GLY A 76 -8.39 2.91 4.29
CA GLY A 76 -9.60 3.22 5.04
C GLY A 76 -10.24 1.98 5.65
N ALA A 77 -10.75 2.09 6.88
CA ALA A 77 -11.55 1.04 7.49
C ALA A 77 -12.97 1.00 6.90
N LEU A 78 -13.47 -0.20 6.65
CA LEU A 78 -14.86 -0.46 6.25
C LEU A 78 -15.71 -1.03 7.39
N THR A 79 -15.10 -1.35 8.52
CA THR A 79 -15.76 -1.86 9.72
C THR A 79 -15.48 -0.96 10.93
N ALA A 80 -16.43 -0.87 11.85
CA ALA A 80 -16.30 -0.06 13.06
C ALA A 80 -15.29 -0.63 14.08
N SER A 81 -14.92 -1.90 13.93
CA SER A 81 -13.94 -2.59 14.78
C SER A 81 -12.49 -2.14 14.51
N LEU A 82 -12.18 -1.75 13.27
CA LEU A 82 -10.85 -1.30 12.90
C LEU A 82 -10.63 0.17 13.28
N LYS A 83 -9.47 0.43 13.90
CA LYS A 83 -9.08 1.73 14.42
C LYS A 83 -7.83 2.25 13.74
N VAL A 84 -7.67 3.58 13.74
CA VAL A 84 -6.46 4.24 13.23
C VAL A 84 -5.20 3.62 13.84
N GLY A 85 -4.30 3.18 12.97
CA GLY A 85 -3.04 2.55 13.31
C GLY A 85 -3.10 1.02 13.39
N ASP A 86 -4.28 0.40 13.29
CA ASP A 86 -4.36 -1.05 13.18
C ASP A 86 -3.70 -1.50 11.87
N VAL A 87 -2.88 -2.54 11.95
CA VAL A 87 -2.26 -3.16 10.78
C VAL A 87 -3.04 -4.42 10.42
N VAL A 88 -3.50 -4.46 9.19
CA VAL A 88 -4.37 -5.51 8.67
C VAL A 88 -3.65 -6.27 7.56
N ARG A 89 -3.69 -7.60 7.61
CA ARG A 89 -3.22 -8.48 6.53
C ARG A 89 -4.43 -9.05 5.79
N GLY A 90 -4.39 -8.97 4.45
CA GLY A 90 -5.44 -9.51 3.60
C GLY A 90 -5.31 -11.01 3.39
N SER A 91 -6.44 -11.71 3.34
CA SER A 91 -6.57 -13.06 2.79
C SER A 91 -7.05 -13.03 1.34
N GLU A 92 -7.86 -12.02 1.03
CA GLU A 92 -8.41 -11.79 -0.30
C GLU A 92 -8.45 -10.30 -0.62
N VAL A 93 -8.18 -9.97 -1.89
CA VAL A 93 -8.30 -8.61 -2.41
C VAL A 93 -9.26 -8.62 -3.60
N VAL A 94 -10.28 -7.76 -3.56
CA VAL A 94 -11.30 -7.63 -4.60
C VAL A 94 -11.07 -6.34 -5.36
N ASP A 95 -11.00 -6.42 -6.67
CA ASP A 95 -11.03 -5.26 -7.56
C ASP A 95 -12.48 -4.82 -7.79
N ALA A 96 -12.88 -3.66 -7.29
CA ALA A 96 -14.25 -3.18 -7.42
C ALA A 96 -14.66 -2.87 -8.86
N ASP A 97 -13.72 -2.51 -9.74
CA ASP A 97 -14.00 -2.12 -11.13
C ASP A 97 -14.24 -3.36 -12.01
N SER A 98 -13.41 -4.40 -11.86
CA SER A 98 -13.49 -5.61 -12.68
C SER A 98 -14.22 -6.78 -12.01
N GLY A 99 -14.37 -6.74 -10.69
CA GLY A 99 -14.85 -7.85 -9.89
C GLY A 99 -13.83 -8.98 -9.69
N ALA A 100 -12.60 -8.82 -10.19
CA ALA A 100 -11.54 -9.82 -10.04
C ALA A 100 -11.15 -9.98 -8.57
N ARG A 101 -10.77 -11.22 -8.20
CA ARG A 101 -10.34 -11.57 -6.85
C ARG A 101 -8.93 -12.14 -6.86
N PHE A 102 -8.14 -11.76 -5.87
CA PHE A 102 -6.74 -12.17 -5.71
C PHE A 102 -6.54 -12.70 -4.31
N THR A 103 -6.11 -13.96 -4.20
CA THR A 103 -5.74 -14.54 -2.91
C THR A 103 -4.44 -13.92 -2.43
N ALA A 104 -4.42 -13.43 -1.21
CA ALA A 104 -3.24 -12.96 -0.52
C ALA A 104 -2.90 -13.91 0.64
N SER A 105 -1.62 -14.04 0.95
CA SER A 105 -1.15 -14.96 1.97
C SER A 105 -0.99 -14.27 3.34
N GLY A 106 -1.22 -15.02 4.42
CA GLY A 106 -0.85 -14.62 5.78
C GLY A 106 -1.80 -13.62 6.46
N GLY A 107 -3.04 -13.52 6.00
CA GLY A 107 -4.06 -12.66 6.60
C GLY A 107 -5.44 -13.30 6.68
N GLU A 108 -6.39 -12.57 7.24
CA GLU A 108 -7.78 -13.00 7.43
C GLU A 108 -8.79 -12.02 6.82
N SER A 109 -8.38 -10.77 6.59
CA SER A 109 -9.28 -9.70 6.14
C SER A 109 -9.51 -9.72 4.63
N VAL A 110 -10.72 -9.33 4.24
CA VAL A 110 -11.06 -9.03 2.85
C VAL A 110 -10.80 -7.54 2.59
N MET A 111 -10.05 -7.25 1.54
CA MET A 111 -9.76 -5.89 1.11
C MET A 111 -10.44 -5.59 -0.22
N VAL A 112 -10.89 -4.37 -0.44
CA VAL A 112 -11.44 -3.92 -1.72
C VAL A 112 -10.65 -2.74 -2.27
N THR A 113 -10.24 -2.84 -3.53
CA THR A 113 -9.53 -1.77 -4.24
C THR A 113 -10.49 -1.01 -5.13
N VAL A 114 -10.50 0.32 -4.99
CA VAL A 114 -11.35 1.26 -5.73
C VAL A 114 -10.51 2.29 -6.49
N SER A 115 -11.13 2.98 -7.44
CA SER A 115 -10.43 4.00 -8.26
C SER A 115 -10.40 5.39 -7.64
N SER A 116 -11.12 5.63 -6.55
CA SER A 116 -11.22 6.94 -5.91
C SER A 116 -11.31 6.84 -4.39
N VAL A 117 -10.98 7.96 -3.71
CA VAL A 117 -11.13 8.06 -2.26
C VAL A 117 -12.60 7.91 -1.86
N SER A 118 -12.87 7.04 -0.89
CA SER A 118 -14.21 6.70 -0.40
C SER A 118 -14.60 7.53 0.82
N GLY A 119 -15.76 8.18 0.76
CA GLY A 119 -16.41 8.80 1.90
C GLY A 119 -17.17 7.78 2.76
N PRO A 120 -17.81 8.22 3.88
CA PRO A 120 -18.52 7.30 4.78
C PRO A 120 -19.67 6.52 4.10
N GLU A 121 -20.36 7.12 3.15
CA GLU A 121 -21.45 6.46 2.41
C GLU A 121 -20.89 5.38 1.48
N ASP A 122 -19.84 5.72 0.71
CA ASP A 122 -19.16 4.76 -0.16
C ASP A 122 -18.60 3.58 0.64
N LYS A 123 -18.01 3.86 1.80
CA LYS A 123 -17.48 2.83 2.70
C LYS A 123 -18.54 1.83 3.14
N ARG A 124 -19.76 2.31 3.49
CA ARG A 124 -20.88 1.43 3.83
C ARG A 124 -21.29 0.54 2.67
N LEU A 125 -21.43 1.12 1.48
CA LEU A 125 -21.77 0.37 0.26
C LEU A 125 -20.72 -0.68 -0.09
N LEU A 126 -19.43 -0.35 0.04
CA LEU A 126 -18.32 -1.27 -0.21
C LEU A 126 -18.29 -2.42 0.82
N ALA A 127 -18.47 -2.11 2.10
CA ALA A 127 -18.55 -3.11 3.17
C ALA A 127 -19.70 -4.10 2.92
N ASP A 128 -20.88 -3.60 2.58
CA ASP A 128 -22.06 -4.42 2.35
C ASP A 128 -21.93 -5.29 1.09
N ARG A 129 -21.43 -4.70 0.02
CA ARG A 129 -21.34 -5.36 -1.28
C ARG A 129 -20.27 -6.45 -1.33
N TYR A 130 -19.09 -6.17 -0.78
CA TYR A 130 -17.93 -7.05 -0.90
C TYR A 130 -17.63 -7.84 0.38
N LYS A 131 -18.33 -7.55 1.49
CA LYS A 131 -18.01 -8.07 2.83
C LYS A 131 -16.55 -7.80 3.19
N ALA A 132 -16.06 -6.61 2.79
CA ALA A 132 -14.69 -6.21 2.97
C ALA A 132 -14.50 -5.42 4.27
N ASP A 133 -13.31 -5.56 4.85
CA ASP A 133 -12.89 -4.90 6.07
C ASP A 133 -12.15 -3.59 5.81
N VAL A 134 -11.48 -3.50 4.65
CA VAL A 134 -10.54 -2.44 4.30
C VAL A 134 -10.72 -2.00 2.86
N VAL A 135 -10.56 -0.70 2.58
CA VAL A 135 -10.55 -0.12 1.23
C VAL A 135 -9.24 0.58 0.93
N ASP A 136 -8.71 0.34 -0.27
CA ASP A 136 -7.53 1.00 -0.81
C ASP A 136 -7.67 1.35 -2.30
N MET A 137 -6.60 1.80 -2.94
CA MET A 137 -6.61 2.21 -4.36
C MET A 137 -5.63 1.42 -5.24
N GLU A 138 -4.79 0.54 -4.69
CA GLU A 138 -3.67 -0.08 -5.40
C GLU A 138 -3.57 -1.62 -5.25
N CYS A 139 -4.09 -2.18 -4.18
CA CYS A 139 -3.80 -3.55 -3.76
C CYS A 139 -4.14 -4.62 -4.80
N ALA A 140 -5.32 -4.53 -5.41
CA ALA A 140 -5.76 -5.48 -6.44
C ALA A 140 -4.83 -5.49 -7.67
N VAL A 141 -4.27 -4.34 -8.01
CA VAL A 141 -3.36 -4.21 -9.15
C VAL A 141 -2.03 -4.92 -8.86
N VAL A 142 -1.49 -4.77 -7.65
CA VAL A 142 -0.29 -5.51 -7.24
C VAL A 142 -0.55 -7.02 -7.22
N GLY A 143 -1.73 -7.45 -6.75
CA GLY A 143 -2.18 -8.84 -6.80
C GLY A 143 -2.30 -9.38 -8.23
N ALA A 144 -2.74 -8.56 -9.19
CA ALA A 144 -2.80 -8.91 -10.60
C ALA A 144 -1.41 -9.18 -11.18
N VAL A 145 -0.44 -8.28 -10.92
CA VAL A 145 0.96 -8.46 -11.35
C VAL A 145 1.56 -9.72 -10.71
N ALA A 146 1.35 -9.92 -9.40
CA ALA A 146 1.86 -11.11 -8.71
C ALA A 146 1.33 -12.41 -9.35
N ARG A 147 0.03 -12.46 -9.66
CA ARG A 147 -0.61 -13.61 -10.34
C ARG A 147 -0.05 -13.83 -11.74
N GLU A 148 0.14 -12.77 -12.52
CA GLU A 148 0.67 -12.84 -13.89
C GLU A 148 2.08 -13.41 -13.92
N HIS A 149 2.91 -13.05 -12.95
CA HIS A 149 4.29 -13.54 -12.85
C HIS A 149 4.46 -14.80 -11.98
N GLY A 150 3.39 -15.36 -11.42
CA GLY A 150 3.46 -16.54 -10.56
C GLY A 150 4.23 -16.29 -9.24
N ILE A 151 4.16 -15.07 -8.72
CA ILE A 151 4.87 -14.59 -7.52
C ILE A 151 3.90 -14.63 -6.33
N ALA A 152 4.39 -14.99 -5.13
CA ALA A 152 3.59 -14.93 -3.91
C ALA A 152 3.12 -13.49 -3.63
N PHE A 153 1.88 -13.34 -3.17
CA PHE A 153 1.27 -12.03 -2.93
C PHE A 153 0.85 -11.87 -1.48
N LEU A 154 1.22 -10.74 -0.89
CA LEU A 154 0.76 -10.29 0.41
C LEU A 154 0.13 -8.90 0.30
N ALA A 155 -0.92 -8.68 1.10
CA ALA A 155 -1.58 -7.39 1.26
C ALA A 155 -1.45 -6.95 2.72
N VAL A 156 -0.74 -5.84 2.96
CA VAL A 156 -0.49 -5.31 4.31
C VAL A 156 -0.83 -3.83 4.35
N LYS A 157 -1.88 -3.48 5.07
CA LYS A 157 -2.37 -2.11 5.15
C LYS A 157 -2.47 -1.64 6.60
N ALA A 158 -2.20 -0.35 6.84
CA ALA A 158 -2.48 0.28 8.12
C ALA A 158 -3.62 1.28 8.00
N ILE A 159 -4.53 1.27 8.96
CA ILE A 159 -5.71 2.12 8.93
C ILE A 159 -5.33 3.58 9.20
N SER A 160 -5.63 4.46 8.24
CA SER A 160 -5.46 5.92 8.35
C SER A 160 -6.74 6.65 8.70
N ASP A 161 -7.90 6.08 8.35
CA ASP A 161 -9.20 6.69 8.54
C ASP A 161 -10.25 5.64 8.88
N GLU A 162 -10.98 5.90 9.94
CA GLU A 162 -12.03 5.01 10.43
C GLU A 162 -13.26 5.03 9.50
N PHE A 163 -14.18 4.12 9.76
CA PHE A 163 -15.36 3.84 8.95
C PHE A 163 -16.23 5.09 8.67
N ASP A 164 -16.38 5.97 9.64
CA ASP A 164 -17.21 7.18 9.60
C ASP A 164 -16.42 8.46 9.37
N PHE A 165 -15.12 8.36 9.08
CA PHE A 165 -14.26 9.53 8.89
C PHE A 165 -14.60 10.27 7.60
N GLU A 166 -14.94 11.56 7.71
CA GLU A 166 -15.20 12.44 6.57
C GLU A 166 -13.90 12.90 5.93
N MET A 167 -13.61 12.40 4.73
CA MET A 167 -12.44 12.80 3.97
C MET A 167 -12.60 14.20 3.35
N PRO A 168 -11.56 15.05 3.42
CA PRO A 168 -11.51 16.23 2.56
C PRO A 168 -11.57 15.83 1.08
N PRO A 169 -12.03 16.70 0.18
CA PRO A 169 -12.16 16.36 -1.25
C PRO A 169 -10.78 16.26 -1.93
N MET A 170 -10.11 15.13 -1.77
CA MET A 170 -8.74 14.88 -2.24
C MET A 170 -8.68 14.32 -3.67
N ALA A 171 -9.73 13.67 -4.15
CA ALA A 171 -9.74 12.97 -5.44
C ALA A 171 -9.35 13.86 -6.64
N GLY A 172 -9.77 15.13 -6.66
CA GLY A 172 -9.45 16.09 -7.72
C GLY A 172 -7.99 16.62 -7.71
N PHE A 173 -7.15 16.14 -6.79
CA PHE A 173 -5.77 16.59 -6.62
C PHE A 173 -4.72 15.50 -6.88
N VAL A 174 -5.14 14.38 -7.47
CA VAL A 174 -4.24 13.37 -8.02
C VAL A 174 -4.19 13.57 -9.53
N ASN A 175 -3.01 13.81 -10.10
CA ASN A 175 -2.86 13.98 -11.53
C ASN A 175 -2.83 12.64 -12.29
N GLY A 176 -2.85 12.67 -13.62
CA GLY A 176 -2.87 11.48 -14.46
C GLY A 176 -1.68 10.52 -14.29
N ASN A 177 -0.59 10.99 -13.65
CA ASN A 177 0.60 10.19 -13.33
C ASN A 177 0.59 9.64 -11.88
N GLY A 178 -0.54 9.72 -11.18
CA GLY A 178 -0.66 9.26 -9.79
C GLY A 178 0.04 10.15 -8.75
N LYS A 179 0.51 11.34 -9.14
CA LYS A 179 1.19 12.26 -8.23
C LYS A 179 0.18 13.21 -7.58
N PHE A 180 0.23 13.30 -6.23
CA PHE A 180 -0.61 14.21 -5.49
C PHE A 180 -0.12 15.66 -5.63
N GLU A 181 -0.99 16.57 -6.06
CA GLU A 181 -0.71 17.99 -6.28
C GLU A 181 -0.79 18.79 -4.96
N THR A 182 0.19 18.57 -4.09
CA THR A 182 0.20 19.10 -2.72
C THR A 182 0.01 20.61 -2.65
N ALA A 183 0.66 21.38 -3.52
CA ALA A 183 0.54 22.84 -3.53
C ALA A 183 -0.88 23.31 -3.91
N ARG A 184 -1.48 22.69 -4.92
CA ARG A 184 -2.86 22.97 -5.36
C ARG A 184 -3.87 22.60 -4.28
N PHE A 185 -3.69 21.44 -3.63
CA PHE A 185 -4.53 21.02 -2.51
C PHE A 185 -4.36 21.95 -1.29
N ALA A 186 -3.14 22.32 -0.95
CA ALA A 186 -2.88 23.26 0.15
C ALA A 186 -3.54 24.61 -0.09
N ALA A 187 -3.45 25.18 -1.30
CA ALA A 187 -4.14 26.43 -1.66
C ALA A 187 -5.67 26.28 -1.58
N TYR A 188 -6.22 25.16 -2.01
CA TYR A 188 -7.65 24.87 -1.90
C TYR A 188 -8.12 24.81 -0.44
N ILE A 189 -7.36 24.16 0.43
CA ILE A 189 -7.68 24.00 1.86
C ILE A 189 -7.47 25.31 2.63
N ALA A 190 -6.47 26.13 2.27
CA ALA A 190 -6.15 27.37 2.98
C ALA A 190 -7.34 28.31 3.13
N VAL A 191 -8.19 28.38 2.10
CA VAL A 191 -9.40 29.22 2.09
C VAL A 191 -10.66 28.50 2.61
N ARG A 192 -10.51 27.33 3.24
CA ARG A 192 -11.62 26.50 3.74
C ARG A 192 -11.40 26.03 5.18
N PRO A 193 -11.57 26.91 6.18
CA PRO A 193 -11.26 26.59 7.58
C PRO A 193 -11.97 25.36 8.13
N LYS A 194 -13.14 25.02 7.59
CA LYS A 194 -13.89 23.82 7.99
C LYS A 194 -13.10 22.52 7.87
N TRP A 195 -12.09 22.45 6.96
CA TRP A 195 -11.27 21.27 6.76
C TRP A 195 -9.96 21.25 7.55
N TRP A 196 -9.62 22.32 8.26
CA TRP A 196 -8.31 22.41 8.93
C TRP A 196 -8.15 21.42 10.08
N SER A 197 -9.23 21.22 10.87
CA SER A 197 -9.23 20.21 11.94
C SER A 197 -9.13 18.81 11.38
N THR A 198 -9.96 18.48 10.38
CA THR A 198 -9.98 17.18 9.71
C THR A 198 -8.63 16.87 9.08
N LEU A 199 -8.00 17.83 8.40
CA LEU A 199 -6.69 17.63 7.77
C LEU A 199 -5.58 17.39 8.81
N ARG A 200 -5.60 18.14 9.94
CA ARG A 200 -4.66 17.89 11.05
C ARG A 200 -4.85 16.49 11.64
N GLN A 201 -6.07 16.06 11.82
CA GLN A 201 -6.40 14.72 12.30
C GLN A 201 -5.92 13.66 11.31
N LEU A 202 -6.24 13.80 10.01
CA LEU A 202 -5.79 12.89 8.97
C LEU A 202 -4.25 12.78 8.91
N ALA A 203 -3.55 13.90 9.06
CA ALA A 203 -2.08 13.91 9.09
C ALA A 203 -1.52 13.16 10.32
N ALA A 204 -2.13 13.34 11.50
CA ALA A 204 -1.75 12.61 12.72
C ALA A 204 -2.05 11.11 12.58
N ASN A 205 -3.23 10.76 12.07
CA ASN A 205 -3.67 9.40 11.82
C ASN A 205 -2.72 8.68 10.82
N SER A 206 -2.42 9.33 9.69
CA SER A 206 -1.51 8.79 8.67
C SER A 206 -0.11 8.56 9.23
N ARG A 207 0.37 9.45 10.13
CA ARG A 207 1.67 9.25 10.80
C ARG A 207 1.65 8.02 11.70
N LYS A 208 0.58 7.84 12.51
CA LYS A 208 0.43 6.66 13.37
C LYS A 208 0.36 5.38 12.53
N ALA A 209 -0.44 5.38 11.46
CA ALA A 209 -0.55 4.27 10.54
C ALA A 209 0.82 3.92 9.89
N SER A 210 1.54 4.93 9.39
CA SER A 210 2.89 4.76 8.80
C SER A 210 3.90 4.14 9.79
N MET A 211 3.88 4.56 11.06
CA MET A 211 4.76 3.99 12.09
C MET A 211 4.46 2.50 12.32
N ASN A 212 3.19 2.15 12.52
CA ASN A 212 2.80 0.77 12.79
C ASN A 212 3.00 -0.13 11.57
N LEU A 213 2.70 0.39 10.37
CA LEU A 213 2.97 -0.31 9.11
C LEU A 213 4.46 -0.62 8.93
N SER A 214 5.31 0.37 9.17
CA SER A 214 6.77 0.19 9.05
C SER A 214 7.29 -0.89 9.98
N HIS A 215 6.85 -0.91 11.25
CA HIS A 215 7.21 -1.96 12.20
C HIS A 215 6.74 -3.35 11.74
N ALA A 216 5.51 -3.46 11.25
CA ALA A 216 4.99 -4.73 10.76
C ALA A 216 5.76 -5.24 9.53
N LEU A 217 6.17 -4.34 8.63
CA LEU A 217 6.97 -4.68 7.46
C LEU A 217 8.41 -5.07 7.83
N GLU A 218 9.04 -4.43 8.81
CA GLU A 218 10.36 -4.82 9.34
C GLU A 218 10.34 -6.28 9.83
N HIS A 219 9.32 -6.66 10.59
CA HIS A 219 9.13 -8.05 11.03
C HIS A 219 8.96 -9.01 9.85
N LEU A 220 8.11 -8.67 8.88
CA LEU A 220 7.91 -9.50 7.69
C LEU A 220 9.19 -9.68 6.88
N ILE A 221 9.93 -8.61 6.63
CA ILE A 221 11.21 -8.68 5.89
C ILE A 221 12.18 -9.62 6.63
N TYR A 222 12.24 -9.55 7.95
CA TYR A 222 13.09 -10.41 8.76
C TYR A 222 12.66 -11.89 8.70
N GLU A 223 11.37 -12.18 8.79
CA GLU A 223 10.81 -13.53 8.64
C GLU A 223 11.17 -14.15 7.29
N TYR A 224 10.95 -13.41 6.20
CA TYR A 224 11.27 -13.89 4.83
C TYR A 224 12.77 -14.05 4.59
N ALA A 225 13.62 -13.22 5.19
CA ALA A 225 15.06 -13.35 5.08
C ALA A 225 15.56 -14.68 5.71
N ASN A 226 15.01 -15.06 6.86
CA ASN A 226 15.41 -16.26 7.58
C ASN A 226 14.90 -17.55 6.90
N THR A 227 13.66 -17.54 6.41
CA THR A 227 13.08 -18.70 5.69
C THR A 227 13.90 -19.03 4.43
N THR A 228 14.36 -18.01 3.70
CA THR A 228 15.18 -18.21 2.49
C THR A 228 16.58 -18.77 2.81
N GLN A 229 17.10 -18.57 4.03
CA GLN A 229 18.39 -19.13 4.44
C GLN A 229 18.28 -20.61 4.87
N GLU A 230 17.18 -21.01 5.50
CA GLU A 230 16.94 -22.41 5.89
C GLU A 230 16.77 -23.35 4.69
N GLU A 231 16.15 -22.88 3.61
CA GLU A 231 16.03 -23.67 2.37
C GLU A 231 17.36 -23.89 1.61
N LYS A 232 18.38 -23.09 1.92
CA LYS A 232 19.72 -23.19 1.29
C LYS A 232 20.69 -24.12 2.01
N ILE A 233 20.34 -24.65 3.21
CA ILE A 233 21.15 -25.63 3.92
C ILE A 233 20.82 -27.02 3.36
N PRO A 234 21.74 -27.72 2.64
CA PRO A 234 21.48 -29.08 2.20
C PRO A 234 21.25 -29.94 3.43
N ARG A 235 20.13 -30.64 3.49
CA ARG A 235 19.93 -31.69 4.49
C ARG A 235 20.99 -32.76 4.22
N ALA A 236 21.92 -32.92 5.14
CA ALA A 236 22.98 -33.93 5.10
C ALA A 236 22.41 -35.34 5.23
#